data_ed3e5f0ea1f93f3265a14e5738363a3c
#
_entry.id   ed3e5f0ea1f93f3265a14e5738363a3c
#
_cell.length_a   1.000
_cell.length_b   1.000
_cell.length_c   1.000
_cell.angle_alpha   90.00
_cell.angle_beta   90.00
_cell.angle_gamma   90.00
#
_symmetry.space_group_name_H-M   'P 1'
#
loop_
_entity.id
_entity.type
_entity.pdbx_description
1 polymer ?
#
loop_
_entity_poly.entity_id
_entity_poly.type
_entity_poly.pdbx_seq_one_letter_code
_entity_poly.pdbx_strand_id
1 'polypeptide(L)'
;MFLGAAAAVMLNNIFLLPVFCIACGAAPFMYLSSIISAYEKQLADEIETTLSAVTNSYLRSEDIISSVKENLKYIKPPLYSVFEEFLTETETVSPDIKSALLNMSDKTQDGIFKEWVLALVRCQDDRTLKDTLLPIVARLSDVRRINTELSGILRDAKNEYLMMVLLVVGNVPLLYLLN
;
A
#
# COMPACT_ATOMS: atom_id res chain seq x y z
N MET A 1 19.52 -21.25 8.04
CA MET A 1 20.69 -21.47 8.94
C MET A 1 21.54 -22.67 8.50
N PHE A 2 20.98 -23.83 8.24
CA PHE A 2 21.73 -25.02 7.84
C PHE A 2 22.56 -24.88 6.55
N LEU A 3 22.02 -24.17 5.53
CA LEU A 3 22.73 -23.99 4.26
C LEU A 3 23.98 -23.11 4.40
N GLY A 4 23.92 -22.07 5.24
CA GLY A 4 25.08 -21.20 5.50
C GLY A 4 26.19 -21.88 6.30
N ALA A 5 25.81 -22.73 7.26
CA ALA A 5 26.77 -23.55 8.02
C ALA A 5 27.45 -24.59 7.13
N ALA A 6 26.70 -25.24 6.24
CA ALA A 6 27.26 -26.21 5.29
C ALA A 6 28.24 -25.56 4.32
N ALA A 7 27.95 -24.37 3.81
CA ALA A 7 28.84 -23.61 2.93
C ALA A 7 30.13 -23.16 3.65
N ALA A 8 30.06 -22.75 4.91
CA ALA A 8 31.22 -22.35 5.71
C ALA A 8 32.16 -23.55 6.03
N VAL A 9 31.59 -24.73 6.25
CA VAL A 9 32.35 -25.96 6.47
C VAL A 9 33.05 -26.43 5.17
N MET A 10 32.38 -26.30 4.02
CA MET A 10 33.00 -26.63 2.71
C MET A 10 34.19 -25.75 2.37
N LEU A 11 34.18 -24.49 2.79
CA LEU A 11 35.25 -23.52 2.54
C LEU A 11 36.36 -23.57 3.61
N ASN A 12 36.29 -24.48 4.59
CA ASN A 12 37.26 -24.70 5.68
C ASN A 12 37.67 -23.37 6.40
N ASN A 13 36.77 -22.39 6.47
CA ASN A 13 37.05 -21.08 7.00
C ASN A 13 36.02 -20.68 8.06
N ILE A 14 36.44 -20.81 9.35
CA ILE A 14 35.55 -20.56 10.51
C ILE A 14 35.07 -19.09 10.60
N PHE A 15 35.80 -18.15 10.03
CA PHE A 15 35.42 -16.72 9.99
C PHE A 15 34.26 -16.41 9.05
N LEU A 16 33.98 -17.26 8.08
CA LEU A 16 32.82 -17.10 7.16
C LEU A 16 31.50 -17.52 7.82
N LEU A 17 31.54 -18.33 8.86
CA LEU A 17 30.36 -18.87 9.55
C LEU A 17 29.46 -17.75 10.13
N PRO A 18 29.95 -16.74 10.89
CA PRO A 18 29.12 -15.66 11.42
C PRO A 18 28.56 -14.78 10.30
N VAL A 19 29.31 -14.53 9.23
CA VAL A 19 28.85 -13.71 8.09
C VAL A 19 27.70 -14.38 7.36
N PHE A 20 27.78 -15.67 7.08
CA PHE A 20 26.71 -16.44 6.46
C PHE A 20 25.49 -16.60 7.37
N CYS A 21 25.68 -16.76 8.69
CA CYS A 21 24.58 -16.82 9.65
C CYS A 21 23.80 -15.50 9.70
N ILE A 22 24.48 -14.35 9.70
CA ILE A 22 23.84 -13.03 9.69
C ILE A 22 23.12 -12.80 8.35
N ALA A 23 23.73 -13.12 7.23
CA ALA A 23 23.13 -12.96 5.91
C ALA A 23 21.87 -13.83 5.74
N CYS A 24 21.92 -15.10 6.13
CA CYS A 24 20.75 -16.00 6.10
C CYS A 24 19.65 -15.61 7.11
N GLY A 25 20.02 -15.00 8.23
CA GLY A 25 19.04 -14.51 9.22
C GLY A 25 18.35 -13.22 8.79
N ALA A 26 19.04 -12.34 8.06
CA ALA A 26 18.50 -11.08 7.57
C ALA A 26 17.60 -11.25 6.33
N ALA A 27 17.83 -12.27 5.50
CA ALA A 27 17.10 -12.50 4.26
C ALA A 27 15.57 -12.62 4.45
N PRO A 28 15.00 -13.42 5.38
CA PRO A 28 13.56 -13.53 5.57
C PRO A 28 12.95 -12.22 6.08
N PHE A 29 13.66 -11.45 6.90
CA PHE A 29 13.17 -10.16 7.37
C PHE A 29 13.05 -9.13 6.25
N MET A 30 14.02 -9.09 5.35
CA MET A 30 13.98 -8.22 4.17
C MET A 30 12.85 -8.61 3.20
N TYR A 31 12.59 -9.90 3.05
CA TYR A 31 11.53 -10.42 2.19
C TYR A 31 10.13 -10.04 2.72
N LEU A 32 9.89 -10.22 4.02
CA LEU A 32 8.63 -9.84 4.67
C LEU A 32 8.36 -8.34 4.57
N SER A 33 9.35 -7.48 4.83
CA SER A 33 9.19 -6.02 4.70
C SER A 33 8.85 -5.61 3.26
N SER A 34 9.39 -6.30 2.27
CA SER A 34 9.11 -6.02 0.86
C SER A 34 7.67 -6.35 0.47
N ILE A 35 7.11 -7.45 1.01
CA ILE A 35 5.72 -7.84 0.74
C ILE A 35 4.73 -6.85 1.37
N ILE A 36 4.98 -6.45 2.63
CA ILE A 36 4.12 -5.49 3.34
C ILE A 36 4.09 -4.16 2.58
N SER A 37 5.25 -3.61 2.21
CA SER A 37 5.34 -2.36 1.45
C SER A 37 4.67 -2.44 0.07
N ALA A 38 4.72 -3.59 -0.60
CA ALA A 38 4.04 -3.80 -1.87
C ALA A 38 2.52 -3.81 -1.71
N TYR A 39 2.01 -4.44 -0.65
CA TYR A 39 0.59 -4.47 -0.34
C TYR A 39 0.04 -3.09 0.04
N GLU A 40 0.74 -2.35 0.91
CA GLU A 40 0.37 -0.98 1.28
C GLU A 40 0.32 -0.05 0.07
N LYS A 41 1.30 -0.18 -0.83
CA LYS A 41 1.31 0.60 -2.07
C LYS A 41 0.12 0.24 -2.96
N GLN A 42 -0.15 -1.04 -3.16
CA GLN A 42 -1.28 -1.49 -3.98
C GLN A 42 -2.62 -1.01 -3.40
N LEU A 43 -2.77 -1.02 -2.07
CA LEU A 43 -3.95 -0.51 -1.40
C LEU A 43 -4.11 1.00 -1.62
N ALA A 44 -3.03 1.78 -1.45
CA ALA A 44 -3.07 3.22 -1.70
C ALA A 44 -3.43 3.56 -3.16
N ASP A 45 -2.89 2.79 -4.12
CA ASP A 45 -3.16 2.90 -5.54
C ASP A 45 -4.65 2.65 -5.85
N GLU A 46 -5.22 1.65 -5.20
CA GLU A 46 -6.64 1.31 -5.38
C GLU A 46 -7.56 2.33 -4.73
N ILE A 47 -7.20 2.86 -3.54
CA ILE A 47 -7.96 3.94 -2.88
C ILE A 47 -8.04 5.16 -3.81
N GLU A 48 -6.91 5.65 -4.34
CA GLU A 48 -6.88 6.82 -5.24
C GLU A 48 -7.76 6.60 -6.47
N THR A 49 -7.61 5.46 -7.14
CA THR A 49 -8.36 5.14 -8.36
C THR A 49 -9.85 5.06 -8.07
N THR A 50 -10.23 4.39 -6.98
CA THR A 50 -11.63 4.20 -6.59
C THR A 50 -12.27 5.52 -6.19
N LEU A 51 -11.61 6.30 -5.32
CA LEU A 51 -12.16 7.58 -4.87
C LEU A 51 -12.29 8.57 -6.03
N SER A 52 -11.31 8.59 -6.95
CA SER A 52 -11.38 9.42 -8.15
C SER A 52 -12.58 9.05 -9.04
N ALA A 53 -12.77 7.76 -9.29
CA ALA A 53 -13.85 7.28 -10.14
C ALA A 53 -15.23 7.56 -9.52
N VAL A 54 -15.41 7.23 -8.24
CA VAL A 54 -16.66 7.46 -7.51
C VAL A 54 -16.97 8.94 -7.39
N THR A 55 -15.96 9.79 -7.07
CA THR A 55 -16.12 11.24 -7.00
C THR A 55 -16.56 11.83 -8.33
N ASN A 56 -15.92 11.45 -9.44
CA ASN A 56 -16.30 11.94 -10.76
C ASN A 56 -17.73 11.54 -11.14
N SER A 57 -18.16 10.31 -10.81
CA SER A 57 -19.55 9.89 -10.99
C SER A 57 -20.50 10.65 -10.09
N TYR A 58 -20.14 10.91 -8.83
CA TYR A 58 -20.94 11.67 -7.88
C TYR A 58 -21.12 13.14 -8.29
N LEU A 59 -20.07 13.79 -8.78
CA LEU A 59 -20.16 15.18 -9.27
C LEU A 59 -21.15 15.33 -10.42
N ARG A 60 -21.34 14.26 -11.21
CA ARG A 60 -22.26 14.23 -12.34
C ARG A 60 -23.70 13.89 -11.91
N SER A 61 -23.87 12.88 -11.05
CA SER A 61 -25.18 12.33 -10.69
C SER A 61 -25.80 12.95 -9.43
N GLU A 62 -24.96 13.51 -8.56
CA GLU A 62 -25.30 14.00 -7.21
C GLU A 62 -25.95 12.91 -6.32
N ASP A 63 -25.77 11.64 -6.71
CA ASP A 63 -26.25 10.47 -5.98
C ASP A 63 -25.09 9.50 -5.71
N ILE A 64 -24.74 9.34 -4.44
CA ILE A 64 -23.61 8.50 -4.03
C ILE A 64 -23.87 7.00 -4.25
N ILE A 65 -25.11 6.56 -4.05
CA ILE A 65 -25.48 5.14 -4.24
C ILE A 65 -25.30 4.75 -5.69
N SER A 66 -25.87 5.53 -6.61
CA SER A 66 -25.71 5.30 -8.05
C SER A 66 -24.26 5.38 -8.48
N SER A 67 -23.49 6.32 -7.93
CA SER A 67 -22.07 6.51 -8.25
C SER A 67 -21.23 5.31 -7.82
N VAL A 68 -21.46 4.77 -6.64
CA VAL A 68 -20.79 3.56 -6.16
C VAL A 68 -21.20 2.36 -6.99
N LYS A 69 -22.48 2.18 -7.26
CA LYS A 69 -23.02 1.07 -8.06
C LYS A 69 -22.44 1.00 -9.46
N GLU A 70 -22.33 2.16 -10.14
CA GLU A 70 -21.73 2.26 -11.47
C GLU A 70 -20.26 1.82 -11.47
N ASN A 71 -19.51 2.16 -10.41
CA ASN A 71 -18.07 1.93 -10.33
C ASN A 71 -17.70 0.61 -9.64
N LEU A 72 -18.62 -0.05 -8.92
CA LEU A 72 -18.33 -1.25 -8.12
C LEU A 72 -17.61 -2.35 -8.90
N LYS A 73 -17.97 -2.55 -10.17
CA LYS A 73 -17.35 -3.57 -11.04
C LYS A 73 -15.87 -3.34 -11.34
N TYR A 74 -15.38 -2.13 -11.12
CA TYR A 74 -13.98 -1.76 -11.36
C TYR A 74 -13.16 -1.73 -10.09
N ILE A 75 -13.82 -1.72 -8.91
CA ILE A 75 -13.17 -1.70 -7.61
C ILE A 75 -12.60 -3.09 -7.30
N LYS A 76 -11.35 -3.13 -6.84
CA LYS A 76 -10.68 -4.38 -6.50
C LYS A 76 -10.63 -4.61 -4.98
N PRO A 77 -10.40 -5.86 -4.54
CA PRO A 77 -10.10 -6.12 -3.13
C PRO A 77 -8.85 -5.35 -2.65
N PRO A 78 -8.84 -4.84 -1.42
CA PRO A 78 -9.81 -5.02 -0.34
C PRO A 78 -10.98 -4.03 -0.35
N LEU A 79 -10.95 -2.97 -1.16
CA LEU A 79 -11.99 -1.93 -1.15
C LEU A 79 -13.34 -2.42 -1.66
N TYR A 80 -13.35 -3.41 -2.55
CA TYR A 80 -14.58 -3.97 -3.08
C TYR A 80 -15.58 -4.36 -1.98
N SER A 81 -15.11 -5.08 -0.96
CA SER A 81 -15.97 -5.52 0.14
C SER A 81 -16.54 -4.35 0.95
N VAL A 82 -15.76 -3.27 1.12
CA VAL A 82 -16.19 -2.07 1.85
C VAL A 82 -17.31 -1.34 1.11
N PHE A 83 -17.17 -1.19 -0.20
CA PHE A 83 -18.19 -0.52 -1.03
C PHE A 83 -19.43 -1.41 -1.29
N GLU A 84 -19.25 -2.72 -1.43
CA GLU A 84 -20.36 -3.68 -1.56
C GLU A 84 -21.22 -3.69 -0.30
N GLU A 85 -20.60 -3.68 0.88
CA GLU A 85 -21.32 -3.64 2.14
C GLU A 85 -22.06 -2.31 2.32
N PHE A 86 -21.46 -1.18 1.93
CA PHE A 86 -22.14 0.11 1.90
C PHE A 86 -23.42 0.07 1.05
N LEU A 87 -23.35 -0.50 -0.17
CA LEU A 87 -24.53 -0.67 -1.02
C LEU A 87 -25.56 -1.58 -0.39
N THR A 88 -25.14 -2.70 0.18
CA THR A 88 -26.03 -3.64 0.85
C THR A 88 -26.73 -2.99 2.03
N GLU A 89 -26.02 -2.22 2.85
CA GLU A 89 -26.56 -1.50 3.99
C GLU A 89 -27.60 -0.48 3.56
N THR A 90 -27.31 0.31 2.51
CA THR A 90 -28.23 1.35 2.01
C THR A 90 -29.45 0.80 1.27
N GLU A 91 -29.33 -0.36 0.61
CA GLU A 91 -30.43 -0.97 -0.14
C GLU A 91 -31.34 -1.86 0.73
N THR A 92 -30.80 -2.51 1.78
CA THR A 92 -31.53 -3.55 2.51
C THR A 92 -31.78 -3.26 3.98
N VAL A 93 -30.89 -2.56 4.65
CA VAL A 93 -30.92 -2.43 6.12
C VAL A 93 -31.48 -1.09 6.58
N SER A 94 -30.97 0.00 6.04
CA SER A 94 -31.38 1.35 6.42
C SER A 94 -31.21 2.33 5.28
N PRO A 95 -32.21 3.17 4.97
CA PRO A 95 -32.08 4.23 3.99
C PRO A 95 -31.22 5.43 4.49
N ASP A 96 -30.62 5.33 5.68
CA ASP A 96 -29.75 6.38 6.22
C ASP A 96 -28.34 6.30 5.62
N ILE A 97 -28.17 7.03 4.52
CA ILE A 97 -26.91 7.12 3.77
C ILE A 97 -25.77 7.64 4.66
N LYS A 98 -26.06 8.55 5.62
CA LYS A 98 -25.01 9.13 6.48
C LYS A 98 -24.43 8.10 7.43
N SER A 99 -25.29 7.30 8.06
CA SER A 99 -24.85 6.22 8.94
C SER A 99 -24.06 5.16 8.18
N ALA A 100 -24.51 4.77 6.99
CA ALA A 100 -23.79 3.82 6.14
C ALA A 100 -22.41 4.35 5.69
N LEU A 101 -22.31 5.64 5.35
CA LEU A 101 -21.04 6.28 5.04
C LEU A 101 -20.09 6.28 6.25
N LEU A 102 -20.57 6.61 7.45
CA LEU A 102 -19.76 6.59 8.66
C LEU A 102 -19.26 5.18 8.98
N ASN A 103 -20.13 4.17 8.89
CA ASN A 103 -19.75 2.76 9.04
C ASN A 103 -18.66 2.34 8.04
N MET A 104 -18.78 2.80 6.79
CA MET A 104 -17.75 2.58 5.76
C MET A 104 -16.41 3.20 6.16
N SER A 105 -16.40 4.39 6.76
CA SER A 105 -15.17 5.07 7.18
C SER A 105 -14.41 4.32 8.27
N ASP A 106 -15.12 3.64 9.17
CA ASP A 106 -14.50 2.91 10.29
C ASP A 106 -13.78 1.64 9.86
N LYS A 107 -14.11 1.11 8.68
CA LYS A 107 -13.48 -0.11 8.13
C LYS A 107 -12.11 0.13 7.51
N THR A 108 -11.76 1.38 7.22
CA THR A 108 -10.50 1.75 6.59
C THR A 108 -9.67 2.59 7.55
N GLN A 109 -8.39 2.26 7.70
CA GLN A 109 -7.48 3.05 8.54
C GLN A 109 -6.86 4.26 7.81
N ASP A 110 -7.09 4.38 6.51
CA ASP A 110 -6.56 5.47 5.70
C ASP A 110 -7.21 6.81 6.05
N GLY A 111 -6.38 7.80 6.39
CA GLY A 111 -6.84 9.12 6.84
C GLY A 111 -7.53 9.93 5.74
N ILE A 112 -7.10 9.80 4.49
CA ILE A 112 -7.67 10.54 3.36
C ILE A 112 -9.00 9.91 2.94
N PHE A 113 -9.11 8.59 3.01
CA PHE A 113 -10.38 7.90 2.82
C PHE A 113 -11.43 8.38 3.83
N LYS A 114 -11.06 8.49 5.09
CA LYS A 114 -11.95 9.02 6.16
C LYS A 114 -12.34 10.48 5.89
N GLU A 115 -11.39 11.32 5.50
CA GLU A 115 -11.65 12.73 5.14
C GLU A 115 -12.64 12.83 3.97
N TRP A 116 -12.49 11.99 2.94
CA TRP A 116 -13.38 11.91 1.80
C TRP A 116 -14.78 11.47 2.19
N VAL A 117 -14.93 10.44 3.01
CA VAL A 117 -16.23 9.99 3.52
C VAL A 117 -16.92 11.08 4.34
N LEU A 118 -16.19 11.76 5.24
CA LEU A 118 -16.73 12.87 6.01
C LEU A 118 -17.19 14.04 5.12
N ALA A 119 -16.47 14.30 4.03
CA ALA A 119 -16.89 15.30 3.05
C ALA A 119 -18.18 14.88 2.34
N LEU A 120 -18.32 13.59 1.97
CA LEU A 120 -19.57 13.05 1.41
C LEU A 120 -20.75 13.17 2.38
N VAL A 121 -20.54 12.88 3.67
CA VAL A 121 -21.58 13.05 4.70
C VAL A 121 -22.05 14.51 4.74
N ARG A 122 -21.14 15.47 4.68
CA ARG A 122 -21.48 16.89 4.61
C ARG A 122 -22.22 17.26 3.32
N CYS A 123 -21.86 16.65 2.20
CA CYS A 123 -22.55 16.85 0.92
C CYS A 123 -24.01 16.32 0.95
N GLN A 124 -24.35 15.39 1.86
CA GLN A 124 -25.76 14.98 2.06
C GLN A 124 -26.61 16.10 2.71
N ASP A 125 -25.98 17.00 3.48
CA ASP A 125 -26.65 18.15 4.08
C ASP A 125 -26.65 19.35 3.13
N ASP A 126 -25.55 19.60 2.45
CA ASP A 126 -25.36 20.72 1.53
C ASP A 126 -24.63 20.29 0.28
N ARG A 127 -25.38 20.14 -0.81
CA ARG A 127 -24.87 19.73 -2.13
C ARG A 127 -23.90 20.73 -2.75
N THR A 128 -23.87 21.98 -2.28
CA THR A 128 -22.91 22.98 -2.77
C THR A 128 -21.48 22.63 -2.39
N LEU A 129 -21.29 21.78 -1.36
CA LEU A 129 -19.98 21.32 -0.89
C LEU A 129 -19.34 20.24 -1.76
N LYS A 130 -20.03 19.74 -2.79
CA LYS A 130 -19.50 18.67 -3.67
C LYS A 130 -18.13 18.99 -4.28
N ASP A 131 -17.86 20.25 -4.57
CA ASP A 131 -16.58 20.69 -5.15
C ASP A 131 -15.40 20.54 -4.17
N THR A 132 -15.67 20.36 -2.87
CA THR A 132 -14.64 20.09 -1.86
C THR A 132 -14.06 18.68 -1.96
N LEU A 133 -14.74 17.76 -2.64
CA LEU A 133 -14.28 16.39 -2.85
C LEU A 133 -13.06 16.33 -3.80
N LEU A 134 -13.02 17.19 -4.81
CA LEU A 134 -11.92 17.20 -5.78
C LEU A 134 -10.55 17.46 -5.15
N PRO A 135 -10.36 18.49 -4.30
CA PRO A 135 -9.07 18.72 -3.65
C PRO A 135 -8.68 17.59 -2.68
N ILE A 136 -9.63 16.89 -2.06
CA ILE A 136 -9.33 15.74 -1.21
C ILE A 136 -8.75 14.59 -2.05
N VAL A 137 -9.35 14.30 -3.19
CA VAL A 137 -8.87 13.28 -4.12
C VAL A 137 -7.53 13.69 -4.75
N ALA A 138 -7.35 14.97 -5.10
CA ALA A 138 -6.08 15.47 -5.61
C ALA A 138 -4.92 15.29 -4.62
N ARG A 139 -5.16 15.48 -3.32
CA ARG A 139 -4.15 15.22 -2.28
C ARG A 139 -3.69 13.77 -2.23
N LEU A 140 -4.56 12.79 -2.57
CA LEU A 140 -4.14 11.39 -2.70
C LEU A 140 -3.05 11.22 -3.77
N SER A 141 -3.27 11.81 -4.95
CA SER A 141 -2.29 11.80 -6.04
C SER A 141 -0.97 12.43 -5.64
N ASP A 142 -0.99 13.56 -4.94
CA ASP A 142 0.22 14.26 -4.51
C ASP A 142 1.01 13.47 -3.47
N VAL A 143 0.34 12.94 -2.44
CA VAL A 143 0.96 12.11 -1.40
C VAL A 143 1.57 10.85 -2.02
N ARG A 144 0.87 10.23 -2.95
CA ARG A 144 1.34 9.06 -3.67
C ARG A 144 2.58 9.36 -4.51
N ARG A 145 2.59 10.47 -5.25
CA ARG A 145 3.73 10.90 -6.05
C ARG A 145 4.97 11.06 -5.19
N ILE A 146 4.86 11.77 -4.06
CA ILE A 146 5.95 11.98 -3.11
C ILE A 146 6.45 10.64 -2.55
N ASN A 147 5.56 9.75 -2.13
CA ASN A 147 5.92 8.44 -1.61
C ASN A 147 6.59 7.55 -2.68
N THR A 148 6.19 7.68 -3.93
CA THR A 148 6.80 6.93 -5.03
C THR A 148 8.21 7.43 -5.33
N GLU A 149 8.42 8.75 -5.37
CA GLU A 149 9.74 9.36 -5.54
C GLU A 149 10.68 9.00 -4.39
N LEU A 150 10.21 9.12 -3.14
CA LEU A 150 10.98 8.78 -1.96
C LEU A 150 11.34 7.29 -1.92
N SER A 151 10.40 6.41 -2.21
CA SER A 151 10.63 4.97 -2.25
C SER A 151 11.58 4.57 -3.38
N GLY A 152 11.60 5.30 -4.49
CA GLY A 152 12.57 5.14 -5.58
C GLY A 152 13.99 5.43 -5.09
N ILE A 153 14.22 6.60 -4.50
CA ILE A 153 15.53 7.02 -3.98
C ILE A 153 16.04 6.05 -2.91
N LEU A 154 15.18 5.65 -1.97
CA LEU A 154 15.54 4.71 -0.90
C LEU A 154 15.85 3.31 -1.44
N ARG A 155 15.15 2.88 -2.49
CA ARG A 155 15.40 1.58 -3.14
C ARG A 155 16.73 1.56 -3.87
N ASP A 156 17.07 2.64 -4.55
CA ASP A 156 18.35 2.76 -5.27
C ASP A 156 19.52 2.78 -4.28
N ALA A 157 19.44 3.57 -3.21
CA ALA A 157 20.43 3.58 -2.15
C ALA A 157 20.59 2.21 -1.47
N LYS A 158 19.47 1.50 -1.22
CA LYS A 158 19.49 0.14 -0.65
C LYS A 158 20.12 -0.88 -1.58
N ASN A 159 19.83 -0.80 -2.88
CA ASN A 159 20.45 -1.69 -3.89
C ASN A 159 21.93 -1.44 -4.03
N GLU A 160 22.36 -0.17 -4.02
CA GLU A 160 23.77 0.22 -4.07
C GLU A 160 24.54 -0.28 -2.84
N TYR A 161 23.95 -0.12 -1.64
CA TYR A 161 24.51 -0.68 -0.42
C TYR A 161 24.60 -2.21 -0.46
N LEU A 162 23.57 -2.90 -0.93
CA LEU A 162 23.58 -4.35 -1.09
C LEU A 162 24.65 -4.83 -2.08
N MET A 163 24.83 -4.11 -3.19
CA MET A 163 25.89 -4.39 -4.15
C MET A 163 27.28 -4.22 -3.54
N MET A 164 27.51 -3.15 -2.75
CA MET A 164 28.78 -2.96 -2.03
C MET A 164 29.04 -4.09 -1.04
N VAL A 165 28.04 -4.46 -0.23
CA VAL A 165 28.16 -5.56 0.73
C VAL A 165 28.46 -6.87 0.01
N LEU A 166 27.79 -7.16 -1.10
CA LEU A 166 28.00 -8.37 -1.90
C LEU A 166 29.40 -8.42 -2.50
N LEU A 167 29.90 -7.28 -2.97
CA LEU A 167 31.27 -7.13 -3.50
C LEU A 167 32.31 -7.38 -2.39
N VAL A 168 32.13 -6.80 -1.19
CA VAL A 168 33.06 -6.99 -0.07
C VAL A 168 33.04 -8.44 0.40
N VAL A 169 31.85 -9.00 0.61
CA VAL A 169 31.69 -10.39 1.08
C VAL A 169 32.20 -11.40 0.03
N GLY A 170 32.00 -11.11 -1.26
CA GLY A 170 32.48 -11.95 -2.36
C GLY A 170 34.01 -11.86 -2.58
N ASN A 171 34.63 -10.73 -2.24
CA ASN A 171 36.08 -10.54 -2.41
C ASN A 171 36.88 -11.31 -1.36
N VAL A 172 36.37 -11.51 -0.15
CA VAL A 172 37.05 -12.25 0.93
C VAL A 172 37.38 -13.70 0.55
N PRO A 173 36.43 -14.51 0.05
CA PRO A 173 36.74 -15.88 -0.38
C PRO A 173 37.63 -15.92 -1.63
N LEU A 174 37.54 -14.93 -2.53
CA LEU A 174 38.35 -14.84 -3.73
C LEU A 174 39.83 -14.60 -3.40
N LEU A 175 40.10 -13.70 -2.45
CA LEU A 175 41.47 -13.44 -1.96
C LEU A 175 42.05 -14.66 -1.26
N TYR A 176 41.24 -15.44 -0.58
CA TYR A 176 41.70 -16.67 0.07
C TYR A 176 42.00 -17.80 -0.93
N LEU A 177 41.30 -17.81 -2.07
CA LEU A 177 41.53 -18.83 -3.11
C LEU A 177 42.78 -18.52 -3.96
N LEU A 178 43.18 -17.23 -4.03
CA LEU A 178 44.32 -16.76 -4.80
C LEU A 178 45.66 -16.74 -4.02
N ASN A 179 45.62 -16.92 -2.68
CA ASN A 179 46.79 -16.90 -1.81
C ASN A 179 47.07 -18.31 -1.22
#